data_b4f59cd61f61a71e28714b045573300b
#
_entry.id   b4f59cd61f61a71e28714b045573300b
#
_cell.length_a   1.000
_cell.length_b   1.000
_cell.length_c   1.000
_cell.angle_alpha   90.00
_cell.angle_beta   90.00
_cell.angle_gamma   90.00
#
_symmetry.space_group_name_H-M   'P 1'
#
loop_
_entity.id
_entity.type
_entity.pdbx_description
1 polymer ?
#
loop_
_entity_poly.entity_id
_entity_poly.type
_entity_poly.pdbx_seq_one_letter_code
_entity_poly.pdbx_strand_id
1 'polypeptide(L)'
;MGGRIVSRGKDKWFIRNIAEVPWKEFPDHFGGALSKPLVMPETGARNLDYRISMYQPMAHVAKHTHKVQEQIYHVLEGEGLMEIDGKNYVVRKHDVIFLPSRIKHSIANSGMTDLVFLVITSPVTDELKAM
;
A
#
# COMPACT_ATOMS: atom_id res chain seq x y z
N MET A 1 -10.42 -8.20 -21.35
CA MET A 1 -9.20 -7.94 -22.08
C MET A 1 -7.99 -8.09 -21.19
N GLY A 2 -7.05 -8.88 -21.54
CA GLY A 2 -5.85 -9.06 -20.76
C GLY A 2 -4.93 -7.87 -20.87
N GLY A 3 -3.98 -7.78 -19.96
CA GLY A 3 -2.96 -6.78 -19.99
C GLY A 3 -1.98 -6.97 -21.12
N ARG A 4 -1.15 -5.97 -21.30
CA ARG A 4 -0.03 -6.07 -22.22
C ARG A 4 0.93 -7.12 -21.72
N ILE A 5 1.40 -7.95 -22.59
CA ILE A 5 2.34 -8.86 -22.17
C ILE A 5 3.68 -8.55 -22.54
N VAL A 6 4.40 -8.93 -21.89
CA VAL A 6 5.51 -8.65 -21.67
C VAL A 6 6.58 -9.61 -21.67
N SER A 7 7.20 -9.98 -20.79
CA SER A 7 8.21 -10.99 -20.96
C SER A 7 7.80 -12.30 -20.31
N ARG A 8 8.45 -13.37 -20.73
CA ARG A 8 8.25 -14.66 -20.13
C ARG A 8 9.61 -15.26 -19.80
N GLY A 9 9.63 -16.16 -18.83
CA GLY A 9 10.85 -16.80 -18.40
C GLY A 9 11.48 -16.12 -17.21
N LYS A 10 12.78 -16.34 -17.05
CA LYS A 10 13.53 -15.72 -15.97
C LYS A 10 13.65 -14.24 -16.23
N ASP A 11 13.68 -13.45 -15.19
CA ASP A 11 13.78 -11.99 -15.28
C ASP A 11 12.64 -11.35 -16.06
N LYS A 12 11.43 -11.77 -15.71
CA LYS A 12 10.24 -11.26 -16.36
C LYS A 12 9.98 -9.82 -15.97
N TRP A 13 9.60 -9.04 -16.93
CA TRP A 13 9.05 -7.71 -16.71
C TRP A 13 7.63 -7.66 -17.29
N PHE A 14 6.85 -6.69 -16.87
CA PHE A 14 5.49 -6.53 -17.39
C PHE A 14 5.09 -5.06 -17.43
N ILE A 15 4.08 -4.79 -18.23
CA ILE A 15 3.38 -3.51 -18.24
C ILE A 15 1.90 -3.84 -18.04
N ARG A 16 1.28 -3.21 -17.05
CA ARG A 16 -0.15 -3.36 -16.83
C ARG A 16 -0.76 -2.02 -16.49
N ASN A 17 -2.05 -1.91 -16.75
CA ASN A 17 -2.81 -0.75 -16.34
C ASN A 17 -3.50 -1.05 -15.00
N ILE A 18 -3.61 -0.05 -14.14
CA ILE A 18 -4.30 -0.19 -12.85
C ILE A 18 -5.73 -0.70 -13.04
N ALA A 19 -6.40 -0.29 -14.12
CA ALA A 19 -7.76 -0.72 -14.40
C ALA A 19 -7.93 -2.22 -14.57
N GLU A 20 -6.85 -2.95 -14.86
CA GLU A 20 -6.90 -4.40 -15.06
C GLU A 20 -6.96 -5.17 -13.75
N VAL A 21 -6.66 -4.54 -12.64
CA VAL A 21 -6.58 -5.20 -11.34
C VAL A 21 -7.82 -4.84 -10.52
N PRO A 22 -8.54 -5.84 -9.99
CA PRO A 22 -9.73 -5.55 -9.21
C PRO A 22 -9.38 -5.03 -7.81
N TRP A 23 -10.29 -4.22 -7.26
CA TRP A 23 -10.20 -3.82 -5.87
C TRP A 23 -10.48 -5.01 -4.96
N LYS A 24 -9.72 -5.11 -3.88
CA LYS A 24 -9.90 -6.15 -2.86
C LYS A 24 -9.85 -5.54 -1.47
N GLU A 25 -10.64 -6.12 -0.55
CA GLU A 25 -10.51 -5.83 0.86
C GLU A 25 -9.55 -6.86 1.47
N PHE A 26 -8.55 -6.38 2.19
CA PHE A 26 -7.54 -7.25 2.82
C PHE A 26 -7.82 -7.39 4.32
N PRO A 27 -7.24 -8.40 5.00
CA PRO A 27 -7.37 -8.53 6.44
C PRO A 27 -6.98 -7.25 7.18
N ASP A 28 -7.67 -6.97 8.29
CA ASP A 28 -7.44 -5.80 9.15
C ASP A 28 -7.69 -4.45 8.47
N HIS A 29 -8.40 -4.46 7.35
CA HIS A 29 -8.87 -3.28 6.64
C HIS A 29 -10.39 -3.23 6.73
N PHE A 30 -10.94 -2.10 7.11
CA PHE A 30 -12.35 -1.99 7.48
C PHE A 30 -13.06 -0.81 6.81
N GLY A 31 -14.36 -1.00 6.58
CA GLY A 31 -15.23 0.11 6.19
C GLY A 31 -15.06 0.58 4.74
N GLY A 32 -14.60 -0.29 3.86
CA GLY A 32 -14.35 0.09 2.47
C GLY A 32 -12.92 0.54 2.23
N ALA A 33 -11.98 -0.03 2.97
CA ALA A 33 -10.54 0.14 2.74
C ALA A 33 -10.09 -0.90 1.72
N LEU A 34 -10.00 -0.50 0.47
CA LEU A 34 -9.74 -1.39 -0.65
C LEU A 34 -8.35 -1.14 -1.24
N SER A 35 -7.76 -2.17 -1.81
CA SER A 35 -6.46 -2.06 -2.47
C SER A 35 -6.40 -2.90 -3.74
N LYS A 36 -5.55 -2.46 -4.66
CA LYS A 36 -5.16 -3.23 -5.85
C LYS A 36 -3.68 -3.52 -5.73
N PRO A 37 -3.28 -4.79 -5.51
CA PRO A 37 -1.86 -5.13 -5.55
C PRO A 37 -1.39 -5.13 -7.01
N LEU A 38 -0.38 -4.34 -7.30
CA LEU A 38 0.10 -4.09 -8.66
C LEU A 38 1.41 -4.81 -8.95
N VAL A 39 2.33 -4.82 -8.00
CA VAL A 39 3.61 -5.52 -8.08
C VAL A 39 3.83 -6.23 -6.74
N MET A 40 4.11 -7.52 -6.78
CA MET A 40 4.25 -8.34 -5.57
C MET A 40 4.96 -9.64 -5.92
N PRO A 41 5.28 -10.49 -4.94
CA PRO A 41 5.95 -11.76 -5.24
C PRO A 41 5.23 -12.61 -6.29
N GLU A 42 3.92 -12.66 -6.26
CA GLU A 42 3.12 -13.43 -7.21
C GLU A 42 3.26 -12.92 -8.65
N THR A 43 3.65 -11.68 -8.85
CA THR A 43 3.93 -11.13 -10.18
C THR A 43 5.41 -11.18 -10.54
N GLY A 44 6.26 -11.73 -9.67
CA GLY A 44 7.68 -11.91 -9.93
C GLY A 44 8.63 -10.98 -9.20
N ALA A 45 8.12 -10.10 -8.35
CA ALA A 45 8.97 -9.18 -7.61
C ALA A 45 9.71 -9.92 -6.48
N ARG A 46 10.97 -9.56 -6.27
CA ARG A 46 11.76 -10.13 -5.18
C ARG A 46 11.74 -9.23 -3.94
N ASN A 47 11.78 -7.93 -4.15
CA ASN A 47 12.02 -6.97 -3.08
C ASN A 47 10.93 -5.93 -2.93
N LEU A 48 9.97 -5.88 -3.84
CA LEU A 48 8.98 -4.82 -3.89
C LEU A 48 7.56 -5.34 -3.79
N ASP A 49 6.75 -4.66 -3.00
CA ASP A 49 5.31 -4.75 -3.02
C ASP A 49 4.79 -3.34 -3.31
N TYR A 50 3.98 -3.19 -4.35
CA TYR A 50 3.46 -1.90 -4.77
C TYR A 50 1.97 -1.99 -4.95
N ARG A 51 1.23 -1.14 -4.24
CA ARG A 51 -0.23 -1.13 -4.23
C ARG A 51 -0.78 0.26 -4.39
N ILE A 52 -1.98 0.35 -4.98
CA ILE A 52 -2.81 1.52 -4.87
C ILE A 52 -3.96 1.18 -3.94
N SER A 53 -4.28 2.07 -3.02
CA SER A 53 -5.34 1.91 -2.04
C SER A 53 -6.39 3.01 -2.20
N MET A 54 -7.64 2.64 -2.01
CA MET A 54 -8.76 3.59 -2.00
C MET A 54 -9.59 3.33 -0.75
N TYR A 55 -9.64 4.30 0.12
CA TYR A 55 -10.40 4.23 1.34
C TYR A 55 -11.62 5.13 1.23
N GLN A 56 -12.79 4.54 1.34
CA GLN A 56 -14.04 5.32 1.42
C GLN A 56 -14.07 6.11 2.73
N PRO A 57 -14.90 7.15 2.83
CA PRO A 57 -15.01 7.89 4.09
C PRO A 57 -15.20 6.96 5.29
N MET A 58 -14.45 7.19 6.35
CA MET A 58 -14.38 6.39 7.57
C MET A 58 -13.65 5.05 7.46
N ALA A 59 -13.25 4.64 6.28
CA ALA A 59 -12.47 3.42 6.13
C ALA A 59 -11.09 3.57 6.79
N HIS A 60 -10.55 2.47 7.28
CA HIS A 60 -9.29 2.49 8.01
C HIS A 60 -8.62 1.12 8.00
N VAL A 61 -7.34 1.12 8.34
CA VAL A 61 -6.57 -0.09 8.63
C VAL A 61 -6.22 -0.13 10.11
N ALA A 62 -6.16 -1.32 10.69
CA ALA A 62 -5.74 -1.47 12.07
C ALA A 62 -4.27 -1.04 12.25
N LYS A 63 -3.95 -0.53 13.45
CA LYS A 63 -2.57 -0.22 13.76
C LYS A 63 -1.69 -1.44 13.62
N HIS A 64 -0.55 -1.25 13.02
CA HIS A 64 0.40 -2.34 12.81
C HIS A 64 1.84 -1.84 12.83
N THR A 65 2.75 -2.78 12.99
CA THR A 65 4.17 -2.53 13.04
C THR A 65 4.86 -3.57 12.17
N HIS A 66 5.81 -3.14 11.37
CA HIS A 66 6.62 -4.04 10.57
C HIS A 66 8.00 -4.20 11.22
N LYS A 67 8.49 -5.44 11.29
CA LYS A 67 9.78 -5.73 11.92
C LYS A 67 10.96 -5.33 11.06
N VAL A 68 10.82 -5.52 9.75
CA VAL A 68 11.91 -5.34 8.80
C VAL A 68 11.51 -4.39 7.66
N GLN A 69 10.26 -4.44 7.25
CA GLN A 69 9.78 -3.71 6.08
C GLN A 69 9.78 -2.20 6.31
N GLU A 70 10.21 -1.49 5.29
CA GLU A 70 10.01 -0.05 5.19
C GLU A 70 8.87 0.21 4.23
N GLN A 71 8.19 1.32 4.41
CA GLN A 71 7.08 1.69 3.53
C GLN A 71 7.15 3.15 3.12
N ILE A 72 6.66 3.43 1.92
CA ILE A 72 6.35 4.78 1.47
C ILE A 72 4.86 4.82 1.18
N TYR A 73 4.18 5.81 1.73
CA TYR A 73 2.82 6.16 1.36
C TYR A 73 2.85 7.45 0.56
N HIS A 74 2.12 7.51 -0.53
CA HIS A 74 2.06 8.71 -1.36
C HIS A 74 0.60 9.01 -1.65
N VAL A 75 0.08 10.08 -1.08
CA VAL A 75 -1.34 10.45 -1.23
C VAL A 75 -1.57 11.07 -2.60
N LEU A 76 -2.54 10.54 -3.33
CA LEU A 76 -2.91 11.03 -4.66
C LEU A 76 -4.18 11.87 -4.64
N GLU A 77 -5.15 11.50 -3.80
CA GLU A 77 -6.44 12.17 -3.71
C GLU A 77 -6.94 12.12 -2.27
N GLY A 78 -7.69 13.14 -1.88
CA GLY A 78 -8.39 13.14 -0.60
C GLY A 78 -7.51 13.56 0.57
N GLU A 79 -8.04 13.32 1.76
CA GLU A 79 -7.41 13.68 3.02
C GLU A 79 -7.55 12.52 3.99
N GLY A 80 -6.49 12.23 4.72
CA GLY A 80 -6.49 11.15 5.69
C GLY A 80 -5.85 11.56 7.01
N LEU A 81 -6.03 10.70 8.00
CA LEU A 81 -5.39 10.85 9.30
C LEU A 81 -4.47 9.66 9.50
N MET A 82 -3.19 9.91 9.68
CA MET A 82 -2.22 8.87 10.04
C MET A 82 -1.85 8.99 11.50
N GLU A 83 -1.86 7.86 12.20
CA GLU A 83 -1.22 7.77 13.49
C GLU A 83 0.16 7.16 13.27
N ILE A 84 1.19 7.86 13.68
CA ILE A 84 2.59 7.43 13.54
C ILE A 84 3.25 7.58 14.90
N ASP A 85 3.71 6.46 15.45
CA ASP A 85 4.39 6.42 16.75
C ASP A 85 3.57 7.13 17.85
N GLY A 86 2.25 6.90 17.84
CA GLY A 86 1.33 7.44 18.84
C GLY A 86 0.85 8.87 18.60
N LYS A 87 1.26 9.52 17.52
CA LYS A 87 0.84 10.88 17.20
C LYS A 87 0.05 10.92 15.91
N ASN A 88 -0.91 11.82 15.83
CA ASN A 88 -1.79 11.97 14.69
C ASN A 88 -1.32 13.08 13.76
N TYR A 89 -1.34 12.79 12.46
CA TYR A 89 -0.97 13.72 11.40
C TYR A 89 -2.01 13.67 10.30
N VAL A 90 -2.45 14.87 9.85
CA VAL A 90 -3.30 14.95 8.67
C VAL A 90 -2.40 14.85 7.45
N VAL A 91 -2.78 13.99 6.53
CA VAL A 91 -2.08 13.81 5.25
C VAL A 91 -3.02 14.17 4.11
N ARG A 92 -2.47 14.81 3.07
CA ARG A 92 -3.25 15.35 1.96
C ARG A 92 -2.61 15.00 0.63
N LYS A 93 -3.32 15.31 -0.42
CA LYS A 93 -2.83 15.13 -1.79
C LYS A 93 -1.40 15.63 -1.94
N HIS A 94 -0.57 14.82 -2.55
CA HIS A 94 0.86 15.01 -2.80
C HIS A 94 1.79 14.80 -1.60
N ASP A 95 1.26 14.51 -0.41
CA ASP A 95 2.12 14.16 0.72
C ASP A 95 2.76 12.80 0.50
N VAL A 96 4.04 12.72 0.84
CA VAL A 96 4.81 11.48 0.85
C VAL A 96 5.24 11.20 2.27
N ILE A 97 4.92 10.01 2.75
CA ILE A 97 5.23 9.59 4.12
C ILE A 97 6.18 8.41 4.06
N PHE A 98 7.34 8.52 4.67
CA PHE A 98 8.26 7.42 4.82
C PHE A 98 8.13 6.82 6.21
N LEU A 99 7.94 5.51 6.26
CA LEU A 99 7.81 4.77 7.51
C LEU A 99 8.94 3.75 7.60
N PRO A 100 9.95 4.00 8.47
CA PRO A 100 10.98 3.00 8.69
C PRO A 100 10.41 1.78 9.40
N SER A 101 11.16 0.70 9.40
CA SER A 101 10.76 -0.50 10.14
C SER A 101 10.57 -0.17 11.63
N ARG A 102 9.70 -0.94 12.29
CA ARG A 102 9.43 -0.86 13.74
C ARG A 102 8.66 0.37 14.20
N ILE A 103 8.16 1.19 13.31
CA ILE A 103 7.30 2.33 13.65
C ILE A 103 5.85 1.90 13.53
N LYS A 104 5.13 1.97 14.65
CA LYS A 104 3.71 1.64 14.69
C LYS A 104 2.91 2.72 13.97
N HIS A 105 2.02 2.32 13.08
CA HIS A 105 1.25 3.26 12.28
C HIS A 105 -0.10 2.72 11.86
N SER A 106 -0.96 3.64 11.46
CA SER A 106 -2.26 3.34 10.85
C SER A 106 -2.69 4.53 10.00
N ILE A 107 -3.63 4.31 9.11
CA ILE A 107 -4.21 5.38 8.29
C ILE A 107 -5.73 5.19 8.21
N ALA A 108 -6.44 6.30 8.22
CA ALA A 108 -7.89 6.34 8.09
C ALA A 108 -8.30 7.47 7.15
N ASN A 109 -9.42 7.30 6.48
CA ASN A 109 -10.00 8.39 5.71
C ASN A 109 -10.81 9.27 6.67
N SER A 110 -10.30 10.46 6.93
CA SER A 110 -10.94 11.46 7.79
C SER A 110 -11.73 12.50 7.01
N GLY A 111 -11.74 12.39 5.69
CA GLY A 111 -12.40 13.34 4.81
C GLY A 111 -13.79 12.88 4.39
N MET A 112 -14.35 13.62 3.44
CA MET A 112 -15.70 13.37 2.91
C MET A 112 -15.69 12.74 1.53
N THR A 113 -14.53 12.59 0.91
CA THR A 113 -14.33 11.96 -0.38
C THR A 113 -13.36 10.80 -0.24
N ASP A 114 -13.20 10.00 -1.27
CA ASP A 114 -12.28 8.88 -1.23
C ASP A 114 -10.84 9.34 -1.02
N LEU A 115 -10.13 8.62 -0.18
CA LEU A 115 -8.69 8.80 0.02
C LEU A 115 -7.98 7.77 -0.86
N VAL A 116 -7.17 8.25 -1.79
CA VAL A 116 -6.42 7.39 -2.72
C VAL A 116 -4.92 7.61 -2.48
N PHE A 117 -4.20 6.52 -2.30
CA PHE A 117 -2.76 6.60 -2.04
C PHE A 117 -2.03 5.36 -2.55
N LEU A 118 -0.75 5.57 -2.83
CA LEU A 118 0.15 4.48 -3.21
C LEU A 118 0.89 4.00 -1.98
N VAL A 119 1.17 2.70 -1.93
CA VAL A 119 1.99 2.11 -0.86
C VAL A 119 3.07 1.26 -1.51
N ILE A 120 4.32 1.57 -1.20
CA ILE A 120 5.47 0.79 -1.62
C ILE A 120 6.07 0.17 -0.36
N THR A 121 6.28 -1.13 -0.38
CA THR A 121 6.83 -1.87 0.75
C THR A 121 8.03 -2.69 0.31
N SER A 122 9.12 -2.65 1.06
CA SER A 122 10.32 -3.44 0.80
C SER A 122 11.05 -3.74 2.12
N PRO A 123 11.52 -4.98 2.31
CA PRO A 123 11.34 -6.15 1.46
C PRO A 123 9.89 -6.66 1.45
N VAL A 124 9.62 -7.69 0.66
CA VAL A 124 8.25 -8.19 0.49
C VAL A 124 7.74 -9.01 1.66
N THR A 125 8.61 -9.48 2.53
CA THR A 125 8.22 -10.20 3.74
C THR A 125 8.72 -9.46 4.96
N ASP A 126 8.03 -9.64 6.08
CA ASP A 126 8.40 -9.02 7.35
C ASP A 126 9.17 -9.98 8.26
N GLU A 127 9.74 -11.03 7.69
CA GLU A 127 10.52 -11.99 8.43
C GLU A 127 11.98 -11.59 8.49
N LEU A 128 12.57 -11.73 9.69
CA LEU A 128 14.00 -11.57 9.83
C LEU A 128 14.68 -12.79 9.24
N LYS A 129 15.60 -12.58 8.29
CA LYS A 129 16.36 -13.68 7.74
C LYS A 129 17.41 -14.11 8.73
N ALA A 130 17.60 -15.42 8.85
CA ALA A 130 18.73 -15.95 9.61
C ALA A 130 20.02 -15.59 8.88
N MET A 131 20.97 -15.15 9.63
CA MET A 131 22.27 -14.76 9.09
C MET A 131 23.19 -15.97 9.05
#